data_07ad0ccde10b4f98a456baa22b31b1f9
#
_entry.id   07ad0ccde10b4f98a456baa22b31b1f9
#
_cell.length_a   1.000
_cell.length_b   1.000
_cell.length_c   1.000
_cell.angle_alpha   90.00
_cell.angle_beta   90.00
_cell.angle_gamma   90.00
#
_symmetry.space_group_name_H-M   'P 1'
#
loop_
_entity.id
_entity.type
_entity.pdbx_description
1 polymer ?
#
loop_
_entity_poly.entity_id
_entity_poly.type
_entity_poly.pdbx_seq_one_letter_code
_entity_poly.pdbx_strand_id
1 'polypeptide(L)'
;MKKDIILAGVGGQGILTIATIIGDAATVAGLNLKQAEVHGMSQRGGDVQSNLRLSTDLIHSDLIKQGAADLIISMEPMEALRYLPYLNKEGWVVTSSHPFKNIPNYPEEEALMQELNSLPQVAALPIEDVAKENNLPKSANVVLLGMAAKYIEILTPEQLRESIARVFASKGEKIVEANQLAFDLGLASVK
;
A
#
# COMPACT_ATOMS: atom_id res chain seq x y z
N MET A 1 -7.52 18.48 -7.19
CA MET A 1 -6.81 17.20 -7.44
C MET A 1 -7.29 16.17 -6.44
N LYS A 2 -7.45 14.92 -6.84
CA LYS A 2 -8.00 13.86 -5.96
C LYS A 2 -7.23 12.55 -6.23
N LYS A 3 -7.05 11.72 -5.18
CA LYS A 3 -6.52 10.36 -5.27
C LYS A 3 -7.28 9.45 -4.33
N ASP A 4 -7.93 8.44 -4.87
CA ASP A 4 -8.68 7.41 -4.15
C ASP A 4 -7.86 6.10 -4.15
N ILE A 5 -7.45 5.62 -2.97
CA ILE A 5 -6.54 4.49 -2.78
C ILE A 5 -7.22 3.40 -1.96
N ILE A 6 -7.22 2.17 -2.48
CA ILE A 6 -7.53 0.98 -1.69
C ILE A 6 -6.22 0.41 -1.15
N LEU A 7 -6.12 0.32 0.16
CA LEU A 7 -5.06 -0.43 0.82
C LEU A 7 -5.60 -1.80 1.21
N ALA A 8 -4.88 -2.86 0.86
CA ALA A 8 -5.33 -4.23 1.09
C ALA A 8 -4.18 -5.13 1.59
N GLY A 9 -4.56 -6.22 2.23
CA GLY A 9 -3.61 -7.22 2.71
C GLY A 9 -4.22 -8.13 3.76
N VAL A 10 -3.36 -8.83 4.47
CA VAL A 10 -3.73 -9.73 5.57
C VAL A 10 -3.36 -9.12 6.91
N GLY A 11 -4.17 -9.33 7.92
CA GLY A 11 -3.97 -8.81 9.27
C GLY A 11 -2.58 -9.15 9.83
N GLY A 12 -1.83 -8.12 10.23
CA GLY A 12 -0.46 -8.20 10.72
C GLY A 12 0.62 -7.78 9.70
N GLN A 13 0.30 -7.58 8.43
CA GLN A 13 1.29 -7.20 7.41
C GLN A 13 1.66 -5.70 7.42
N GLY A 14 1.02 -4.87 8.23
CA GLY A 14 1.40 -3.46 8.41
C GLY A 14 0.76 -2.49 7.41
N ILE A 15 -0.37 -2.83 6.82
CA ILE A 15 -1.17 -1.96 5.93
C ILE A 15 -1.50 -0.63 6.60
N LEU A 16 -1.86 -0.64 7.88
CA LEU A 16 -2.17 0.58 8.63
C LEU A 16 -1.00 1.53 8.77
N THR A 17 0.23 1.01 8.81
CA THR A 17 1.43 1.85 8.81
C THR A 17 1.54 2.63 7.49
N ILE A 18 1.23 2.00 6.36
CA ILE A 18 1.17 2.68 5.05
C ILE A 18 0.14 3.80 5.07
N ALA A 19 -1.08 3.50 5.57
CA ALA A 19 -2.15 4.50 5.70
C ALA A 19 -1.72 5.67 6.59
N THR A 20 -1.05 5.40 7.72
CA THR A 20 -0.55 6.42 8.65
C THR A 20 0.47 7.33 7.98
N ILE A 21 1.44 6.78 7.24
CA ILE A 21 2.47 7.56 6.54
C ILE A 21 1.83 8.46 5.47
N ILE A 22 0.96 7.92 4.64
CA ILE A 22 0.26 8.71 3.61
C ILE A 22 -0.61 9.78 4.25
N GLY A 23 -1.32 9.44 5.33
CA GLY A 23 -2.20 10.37 6.07
C GLY A 23 -1.44 11.52 6.72
N ASP A 24 -0.28 11.27 7.33
CA ASP A 24 0.59 12.30 7.89
C ASP A 24 1.12 13.22 6.79
N ALA A 25 1.62 12.66 5.69
CA ALA A 25 2.09 13.44 4.54
C ALA A 25 0.98 14.32 3.95
N ALA A 26 -0.24 13.77 3.79
CA ALA A 26 -1.40 14.52 3.30
C ALA A 26 -1.80 15.66 4.24
N THR A 27 -1.78 15.43 5.56
CA THR A 27 -2.09 16.42 6.57
C THR A 27 -1.08 17.58 6.53
N VAL A 28 0.21 17.27 6.45
CA VAL A 28 1.27 18.29 6.35
C VAL A 28 1.18 19.07 5.03
N ALA A 29 0.77 18.40 3.94
CA ALA A 29 0.55 19.05 2.65
C ALA A 29 -0.76 19.87 2.58
N GLY A 30 -1.56 19.91 3.65
CA GLY A 30 -2.82 20.65 3.70
C GLY A 30 -3.95 20.05 2.87
N LEU A 31 -3.86 18.75 2.56
CA LEU A 31 -4.91 18.04 1.83
C LEU A 31 -6.05 17.61 2.77
N ASN A 32 -7.25 17.54 2.20
CA ASN A 32 -8.36 16.84 2.84
C ASN A 32 -8.11 15.33 2.78
N LEU A 33 -8.33 14.65 3.91
CA LEU A 33 -8.13 13.23 4.08
C LEU A 33 -9.38 12.59 4.66
N LYS A 34 -9.79 11.45 4.11
CA LYS A 34 -10.73 10.53 4.75
C LYS A 34 -10.23 9.10 4.66
N GLN A 35 -10.44 8.36 5.75
CA GLN A 35 -10.08 6.95 5.84
C GLN A 35 -11.24 6.17 6.44
N ALA A 36 -11.55 5.03 5.83
CA ALA A 36 -12.47 4.03 6.39
C ALA A 36 -11.81 2.66 6.30
N GLU A 37 -11.71 1.98 7.43
CA GLU A 37 -11.06 0.69 7.56
C GLU A 37 -12.07 -0.39 7.86
N VAL A 38 -11.93 -1.52 7.19
CA VAL A 38 -12.73 -2.72 7.39
C VAL A 38 -11.79 -3.89 7.64
N HIS A 39 -11.99 -4.56 8.75
CA HIS A 39 -11.31 -5.83 9.03
C HIS A 39 -12.32 -6.93 9.24
N GLY A 40 -11.93 -8.14 8.84
CA GLY A 40 -12.66 -9.33 9.23
C GLY A 40 -12.66 -9.50 10.77
N MET A 41 -13.58 -10.32 11.29
CA MET A 41 -13.67 -10.62 12.74
C MET A 41 -12.39 -11.29 13.29
N SER A 42 -11.51 -11.79 12.42
CA SER A 42 -10.22 -12.35 12.79
C SER A 42 -9.16 -11.24 12.83
N GLN A 43 -8.60 -10.96 14.01
CA GLN A 43 -7.57 -9.95 14.19
C GLN A 43 -6.20 -10.33 13.58
N ARG A 44 -5.99 -11.61 13.24
CA ARG A 44 -4.78 -12.11 12.59
C ARG A 44 -5.18 -13.07 11.47
N GLY A 45 -4.57 -12.91 10.30
CA GLY A 45 -4.81 -13.78 9.15
C GLY A 45 -6.11 -13.52 8.39
N GLY A 46 -6.97 -12.59 8.83
CA GLY A 46 -8.13 -12.11 8.07
C GLY A 46 -7.75 -11.03 7.06
N ASP A 47 -8.60 -10.83 6.06
CA ASP A 47 -8.48 -9.73 5.12
C ASP A 47 -8.61 -8.37 5.82
N VAL A 48 -7.82 -7.42 5.37
CA VAL A 48 -7.85 -6.01 5.81
C VAL A 48 -7.99 -5.14 4.58
N GLN A 49 -8.99 -4.27 4.61
CA GLN A 49 -9.20 -3.23 3.61
C GLN A 49 -9.23 -1.86 4.27
N SER A 50 -8.56 -0.89 3.67
CA SER A 50 -8.70 0.51 4.03
C SER A 50 -8.97 1.35 2.78
N ASN A 51 -10.05 2.14 2.82
CA ASN A 51 -10.32 3.18 1.84
C ASN A 51 -9.59 4.43 2.30
N LEU A 52 -8.67 4.94 1.48
CA LEU A 52 -7.93 6.15 1.77
C LEU A 52 -8.17 7.17 0.65
N ARG A 53 -8.76 8.31 0.99
CA ARG A 53 -9.13 9.34 0.04
C ARG A 53 -8.40 10.64 0.33
N LEU A 54 -7.69 11.16 -0.65
CA LEU A 54 -6.94 12.41 -0.59
C LEU A 54 -7.51 13.41 -1.61
N SER A 55 -7.64 14.69 -1.23
CA SER A 55 -8.16 15.70 -2.15
C SER A 55 -7.74 17.11 -1.74
N THR A 56 -7.58 17.99 -2.73
CA THR A 56 -7.52 19.44 -2.51
C THR A 56 -8.88 20.02 -2.11
N ASP A 57 -9.96 19.33 -2.47
CA ASP A 57 -11.34 19.75 -2.22
C ASP A 57 -11.97 18.91 -1.09
N LEU A 58 -13.10 19.36 -0.56
CA LEU A 58 -13.82 18.64 0.48
C LEU A 58 -14.27 17.24 0.04
N ILE A 59 -14.03 16.23 0.87
CA ILE A 59 -14.43 14.86 0.65
C ILE A 59 -15.72 14.57 1.44
N HIS A 60 -16.81 14.23 0.75
CA HIS A 60 -18.12 14.01 1.37
C HIS A 60 -18.36 12.59 1.87
N SER A 61 -17.66 11.59 1.32
CA SER A 61 -17.82 10.17 1.70
C SER A 61 -16.47 9.55 2.04
N ASP A 62 -16.45 8.69 3.03
CA ASP A 62 -15.25 7.96 3.44
C ASP A 62 -14.99 6.73 2.54
N LEU A 63 -16.03 6.24 1.85
CA LEU A 63 -15.95 5.05 1.01
C LEU A 63 -15.68 5.38 -0.44
N ILE A 64 -14.86 4.57 -1.07
CA ILE A 64 -14.58 4.57 -2.51
C ILE A 64 -15.60 3.65 -3.17
N LYS A 65 -16.33 4.13 -4.16
CA LYS A 65 -17.25 3.31 -4.94
C LYS A 65 -16.52 2.39 -5.92
N GLN A 66 -17.15 1.31 -6.33
CA GLN A 66 -16.61 0.45 -7.39
C GLN A 66 -16.31 1.23 -8.67
N GLY A 67 -15.19 0.91 -9.29
CA GLY A 67 -14.69 1.56 -10.50
C GLY A 67 -14.13 2.97 -10.30
N ALA A 68 -13.85 3.40 -9.05
CA ALA A 68 -13.39 4.76 -8.76
C ALA A 68 -12.04 4.87 -8.06
N ALA A 69 -11.44 3.76 -7.64
CA ALA A 69 -10.10 3.76 -7.06
C ALA A 69 -9.05 4.05 -8.15
N ASP A 70 -8.14 4.96 -7.86
CA ASP A 70 -7.02 5.31 -8.73
C ASP A 70 -5.81 4.40 -8.50
N LEU A 71 -5.78 3.74 -7.33
CA LEU A 71 -4.65 2.92 -6.91
C LEU A 71 -5.10 1.84 -5.93
N ILE A 72 -4.61 0.62 -6.13
CA ILE A 72 -4.64 -0.45 -5.14
C ILE A 72 -3.21 -0.68 -4.67
N ILE A 73 -2.97 -0.59 -3.36
CA ILE A 73 -1.70 -0.96 -2.72
C ILE A 73 -1.98 -2.17 -1.85
N SER A 74 -1.41 -3.32 -2.17
CA SER A 74 -1.67 -4.56 -1.44
C SER A 74 -0.38 -5.25 -1.00
N MET A 75 -0.34 -5.67 0.26
CA MET A 75 0.73 -6.49 0.80
C MET A 75 0.67 -7.95 0.31
N GLU A 76 -0.41 -8.34 -0.40
CA GLU A 76 -0.69 -9.72 -0.73
C GLU A 76 -1.40 -9.79 -2.12
N PRO A 77 -0.92 -10.63 -3.06
CA PRO A 77 -1.41 -10.61 -4.45
C PRO A 77 -2.88 -11.04 -4.60
N MET A 78 -3.37 -12.02 -3.82
CA MET A 78 -4.78 -12.41 -3.87
C MET A 78 -5.69 -11.28 -3.38
N GLU A 79 -5.27 -10.56 -2.34
CA GLU A 79 -6.01 -9.40 -1.84
C GLU A 79 -5.98 -8.24 -2.85
N ALA A 80 -4.89 -8.06 -3.61
CA ALA A 80 -4.88 -7.11 -4.72
C ALA A 80 -5.97 -7.42 -5.76
N LEU A 81 -6.08 -8.68 -6.18
CA LEU A 81 -7.09 -9.13 -7.15
C LEU A 81 -8.52 -9.05 -6.60
N ARG A 82 -8.71 -9.28 -5.30
CA ARG A 82 -10.02 -9.17 -4.63
C ARG A 82 -10.65 -7.79 -4.80
N TYR A 83 -9.84 -6.74 -4.81
CA TYR A 83 -10.31 -5.35 -4.87
C TYR A 83 -10.30 -4.74 -6.29
N LEU A 84 -9.97 -5.52 -7.33
CA LEU A 84 -10.04 -5.05 -8.73
C LEU A 84 -11.39 -4.42 -9.13
N PRO A 85 -12.56 -4.90 -8.64
CA PRO A 85 -13.82 -4.23 -8.94
C PRO A 85 -13.90 -2.77 -8.52
N TYR A 86 -13.04 -2.32 -7.60
CA TYR A 86 -12.94 -0.91 -7.20
C TYR A 86 -12.04 -0.08 -8.09
N LEU A 87 -11.10 -0.71 -8.82
CA LEU A 87 -10.12 0.00 -9.65
C LEU A 87 -10.80 0.66 -10.85
N ASN A 88 -10.44 1.89 -11.15
CA ASN A 88 -10.85 2.55 -12.38
C ASN A 88 -10.01 2.05 -13.57
N LYS A 89 -10.41 2.42 -14.79
CA LYS A 89 -9.78 1.92 -16.04
C LYS A 89 -8.31 2.34 -16.21
N GLU A 90 -7.89 3.43 -15.55
CA GLU A 90 -6.55 3.99 -15.62
C GLU A 90 -5.78 3.76 -14.31
N GLY A 91 -6.38 3.00 -13.39
CA GLY A 91 -5.83 2.76 -12.07
C GLY A 91 -4.68 1.75 -12.08
N TRP A 92 -3.81 1.86 -11.09
CA TRP A 92 -2.66 1.00 -10.91
C TRP A 92 -2.85 0.02 -9.76
N VAL A 93 -2.26 -1.16 -9.91
CA VAL A 93 -2.09 -2.14 -8.84
C VAL A 93 -0.61 -2.19 -8.45
N VAL A 94 -0.31 -1.96 -7.19
CA VAL A 94 1.03 -2.11 -6.61
C VAL A 94 0.96 -3.15 -5.50
N THR A 95 1.69 -4.26 -5.62
CA THR A 95 1.54 -5.38 -4.70
C THR A 95 2.83 -6.17 -4.47
N SER A 96 2.85 -7.00 -3.41
CA SER A 96 3.82 -8.08 -3.29
C SER A 96 3.57 -9.14 -4.37
N SER A 97 4.63 -9.73 -4.90
CA SER A 97 4.55 -10.92 -5.75
C SER A 97 4.53 -12.22 -4.94
N HIS A 98 4.76 -12.16 -3.62
CA HIS A 98 4.77 -13.34 -2.75
C HIS A 98 3.41 -13.55 -2.10
N PRO A 99 2.78 -14.73 -2.33
CA PRO A 99 1.55 -15.12 -1.66
C PRO A 99 1.73 -15.31 -0.15
N PHE A 100 0.74 -14.87 0.62
CA PHE A 100 0.64 -15.18 2.04
C PHE A 100 -0.52 -16.15 2.26
N LYS A 101 -0.23 -17.47 2.26
CA LYS A 101 -1.24 -18.53 2.37
C LYS A 101 -1.87 -18.59 3.76
N ASN A 102 -2.88 -17.76 3.99
CA ASN A 102 -3.60 -17.60 5.26
C ASN A 102 -4.87 -18.46 5.35
N ILE A 103 -5.29 -19.09 4.26
CA ILE A 103 -6.51 -19.90 4.16
C ILE A 103 -6.23 -21.26 3.53
N PRO A 104 -6.97 -22.33 3.92
CA PRO A 104 -6.73 -23.68 3.39
C PRO A 104 -6.99 -23.84 1.89
N ASN A 105 -7.90 -23.03 1.34
CA ASN A 105 -8.30 -23.03 -0.07
C ASN A 105 -7.67 -21.86 -0.83
N TYR A 106 -6.42 -21.51 -0.51
CA TYR A 106 -5.68 -20.50 -1.25
C TYR A 106 -5.55 -20.92 -2.72
N PRO A 107 -5.72 -20.00 -3.68
CA PRO A 107 -5.57 -20.31 -5.12
C PRO A 107 -4.19 -20.88 -5.46
N GLU A 108 -4.10 -21.59 -6.56
CA GLU A 108 -2.81 -22.02 -7.10
C GLU A 108 -1.95 -20.80 -7.47
N GLU A 109 -0.70 -20.76 -6.99
CA GLU A 109 0.17 -19.58 -7.13
C GLU A 109 0.41 -19.18 -8.58
N GLU A 110 0.59 -20.19 -9.47
CA GLU A 110 0.83 -19.95 -10.89
C GLU A 110 -0.38 -19.24 -11.54
N ALA A 111 -1.59 -19.70 -11.25
CA ALA A 111 -2.82 -19.11 -11.77
C ALA A 111 -3.01 -17.69 -11.22
N LEU A 112 -2.74 -17.47 -9.93
CA LEU A 112 -2.81 -16.17 -9.29
C LEU A 112 -1.85 -15.17 -9.92
N MET A 113 -0.60 -15.56 -10.13
CA MET A 113 0.42 -14.71 -10.74
C MET A 113 0.16 -14.45 -12.21
N GLN A 114 -0.40 -15.43 -12.94
CA GLN A 114 -0.83 -15.23 -14.32
C GLN A 114 -1.93 -14.19 -14.42
N GLU A 115 -2.94 -14.24 -13.56
CA GLU A 115 -4.02 -13.25 -13.50
C GLU A 115 -3.46 -11.87 -13.16
N LEU A 116 -2.61 -11.76 -12.14
CA LEU A 116 -1.98 -10.50 -11.76
C LEU A 116 -1.16 -9.88 -12.89
N ASN A 117 -0.33 -10.69 -13.57
CA ASN A 117 0.52 -10.24 -14.67
C ASN A 117 -0.27 -9.92 -15.96
N SER A 118 -1.53 -10.35 -16.06
CA SER A 118 -2.41 -9.99 -17.18
C SER A 118 -2.94 -8.56 -17.08
N LEU A 119 -2.84 -7.93 -15.91
CA LEU A 119 -3.31 -6.56 -15.70
C LEU A 119 -2.46 -5.56 -16.48
N PRO A 120 -3.08 -4.57 -17.15
CA PRO A 120 -2.34 -3.61 -17.97
C PRO A 120 -1.47 -2.65 -17.17
N GLN A 121 -1.83 -2.40 -15.91
CA GLN A 121 -1.19 -1.43 -15.03
C GLN A 121 -0.90 -2.08 -13.67
N VAL A 122 0.19 -2.83 -13.60
CA VAL A 122 0.63 -3.54 -12.40
C VAL A 122 2.11 -3.35 -12.14
N ALA A 123 2.46 -3.18 -10.87
CA ALA A 123 3.81 -3.24 -10.35
C ALA A 123 3.85 -4.25 -9.19
N ALA A 124 4.55 -5.35 -9.38
CA ALA A 124 4.67 -6.41 -8.38
C ALA A 124 6.14 -6.77 -8.12
N LEU A 125 6.52 -6.91 -6.86
CA LEU A 125 7.88 -7.30 -6.42
C LEU A 125 7.79 -8.24 -5.22
N PRO A 126 8.80 -9.10 -5.02
CA PRO A 126 8.97 -9.88 -3.80
C PRO A 126 9.47 -8.98 -2.65
N ILE A 127 8.61 -8.09 -2.15
CA ILE A 127 8.97 -7.03 -1.20
C ILE A 127 9.58 -7.56 0.10
N GLU A 128 9.17 -8.75 0.53
CA GLU A 128 9.72 -9.44 1.70
C GLU A 128 11.18 -9.84 1.48
N ASP A 129 11.53 -10.33 0.29
CA ASP A 129 12.90 -10.70 -0.07
C ASP A 129 13.76 -9.43 -0.22
N VAL A 130 13.25 -8.41 -0.91
CA VAL A 130 13.94 -7.11 -1.01
C VAL A 130 14.27 -6.55 0.37
N ALA A 131 13.31 -6.58 1.29
CA ALA A 131 13.54 -6.12 2.66
C ALA A 131 14.56 -7.00 3.41
N LYS A 132 14.45 -8.32 3.30
CA LYS A 132 15.33 -9.29 3.97
C LYS A 132 16.78 -9.21 3.47
N GLU A 133 16.99 -9.13 2.16
CA GLU A 133 18.32 -9.01 1.54
C GLU A 133 19.06 -7.73 1.96
N ASN A 134 18.31 -6.68 2.30
CA ASN A 134 18.85 -5.42 2.80
C ASN A 134 18.86 -5.30 4.34
N ASN A 135 18.69 -6.41 5.07
CA ASN A 135 18.62 -6.46 6.54
C ASN A 135 17.49 -5.63 7.16
N LEU A 136 16.37 -5.50 6.44
CA LEU A 136 15.18 -4.72 6.82
C LEU A 136 13.90 -5.59 6.92
N PRO A 137 13.92 -6.79 7.54
CA PRO A 137 12.83 -7.77 7.43
C PRO A 137 11.48 -7.28 8.00
N LYS A 138 11.47 -6.20 8.77
CA LYS A 138 10.27 -5.60 9.35
C LYS A 138 9.72 -4.41 8.56
N SER A 139 10.34 -4.07 7.43
CA SER A 139 10.00 -2.88 6.63
C SER A 139 9.51 -3.20 5.22
N ALA A 140 9.07 -4.44 4.96
CA ALA A 140 8.53 -4.82 3.65
C ALA A 140 7.32 -3.97 3.23
N ASN A 141 6.47 -3.58 4.18
CA ASN A 141 5.36 -2.66 3.93
C ASN A 141 5.84 -1.26 3.48
N VAL A 142 6.99 -0.82 3.97
CA VAL A 142 7.57 0.48 3.57
C VAL A 142 8.27 0.37 2.21
N VAL A 143 8.83 -0.80 1.86
CA VAL A 143 9.27 -1.09 0.48
C VAL A 143 8.08 -0.96 -0.48
N LEU A 144 6.93 -1.57 -0.15
CA LEU A 144 5.71 -1.46 -0.94
C LEU A 144 5.24 0.00 -1.10
N LEU A 145 5.29 0.80 -0.02
CA LEU A 145 4.97 2.22 -0.10
C LEU A 145 5.91 2.97 -1.04
N GLY A 146 7.20 2.66 -1.02
CA GLY A 146 8.18 3.22 -1.95
C GLY A 146 7.85 2.94 -3.41
N MET A 147 7.46 1.68 -3.73
CA MET A 147 6.97 1.31 -5.05
C MET A 147 5.73 2.12 -5.46
N ALA A 148 4.80 2.32 -4.52
CA ALA A 148 3.55 3.01 -4.77
C ALA A 148 3.71 4.53 -4.92
N ALA A 149 4.80 5.11 -4.43
CA ALA A 149 5.01 6.57 -4.35
C ALA A 149 4.83 7.29 -5.68
N LYS A 150 5.28 6.70 -6.79
CA LYS A 150 5.11 7.26 -8.14
C LYS A 150 3.65 7.38 -8.58
N TYR A 151 2.80 6.47 -8.09
CA TYR A 151 1.41 6.37 -8.51
C TYR A 151 0.46 7.14 -7.58
N ILE A 152 0.96 7.65 -6.44
CA ILE A 152 0.16 8.48 -5.53
C ILE A 152 -0.06 9.89 -6.12
N GLU A 153 0.91 10.47 -6.82
CA GLU A 153 0.86 11.70 -7.63
C GLU A 153 0.46 12.98 -6.89
N ILE A 154 -0.50 12.92 -5.97
CA ILE A 154 -0.97 14.07 -5.17
C ILE A 154 0.02 14.40 -4.03
N LEU A 155 0.93 13.50 -3.73
CA LEU A 155 2.05 13.65 -2.78
C LEU A 155 3.35 13.29 -3.49
N THR A 156 4.41 14.05 -3.20
CA THR A 156 5.73 13.70 -3.75
C THR A 156 6.41 12.60 -2.94
N PRO A 157 7.35 11.85 -3.55
CA PRO A 157 8.16 10.87 -2.81
C PRO A 157 8.88 11.48 -1.60
N GLU A 158 9.36 12.73 -1.71
CA GLU A 158 10.03 13.44 -0.63
C GLU A 158 9.09 13.69 0.54
N GLN A 159 7.84 14.10 0.29
CA GLN A 159 6.83 14.30 1.34
C GLN A 159 6.51 12.99 2.09
N LEU A 160 6.43 11.87 1.37
CA LEU A 160 6.24 10.54 1.97
C LEU A 160 7.46 10.12 2.80
N ARG A 161 8.68 10.36 2.29
CA ARG A 161 9.93 10.06 2.99
C ARG A 161 10.10 10.89 4.27
N GLU A 162 9.72 12.17 4.26
CA GLU A 162 9.69 13.01 5.46
C GLU A 162 8.63 12.55 6.46
N SER A 163 7.47 12.11 5.99
CA SER A 163 6.43 11.52 6.83
C SER A 163 6.93 10.26 7.56
N ILE A 164 7.70 9.41 6.89
CA ILE A 164 8.34 8.25 7.54
C ILE A 164 9.17 8.70 8.74
N ALA A 165 9.96 9.77 8.60
CA ALA A 165 10.76 10.29 9.71
C ALA A 165 9.88 10.74 10.88
N ARG A 166 8.77 11.44 10.63
CA ARG A 166 7.84 11.90 11.67
C ARG A 166 7.12 10.72 12.36
N VAL A 167 6.58 9.79 11.58
CA VAL A 167 5.80 8.64 12.08
C VAL A 167 6.67 7.73 12.95
N PHE A 168 7.94 7.55 12.60
CA PHE A 168 8.85 6.68 13.34
C PHE A 168 9.75 7.41 14.34
N ALA A 169 9.66 8.74 14.48
CA ALA A 169 10.53 9.54 15.35
C ALA A 169 10.63 8.99 16.80
N SER A 170 9.51 8.58 17.38
CA SER A 170 9.46 8.04 18.76
C SER A 170 10.15 6.68 18.93
N LYS A 171 10.45 5.97 17.81
CA LYS A 171 11.10 4.65 17.82
C LYS A 171 12.63 4.74 17.71
N GLY A 172 13.17 5.94 17.53
CA GLY A 172 14.59 6.23 17.44
C GLY A 172 15.15 6.28 16.02
N GLU A 173 16.27 6.97 15.88
CA GLU A 173 16.90 7.32 14.60
C GLU A 173 17.18 6.10 13.69
N LYS A 174 17.72 5.02 14.27
CA LYS A 174 17.98 3.77 13.51
C LYS A 174 16.74 3.18 12.84
N ILE A 175 15.57 3.30 13.47
CA ILE A 175 14.30 2.81 12.90
C ILE A 175 13.83 3.76 11.80
N VAL A 176 14.01 5.06 11.96
CA VAL A 176 13.73 6.05 10.91
C VAL A 176 14.57 5.76 9.67
N GLU A 177 15.90 5.67 9.84
CA GLU A 177 16.83 5.39 8.74
C GLU A 177 16.51 4.08 8.01
N ALA A 178 16.24 3.00 8.77
CA ALA A 178 15.87 1.70 8.22
C ALA A 178 14.60 1.77 7.36
N ASN A 179 13.58 2.51 7.81
CA ASN A 179 12.34 2.65 7.04
C ASN A 179 12.50 3.61 5.85
N GLN A 180 13.31 4.66 5.97
CA GLN A 180 13.64 5.51 4.83
C GLN A 180 14.43 4.74 3.76
N LEU A 181 15.39 3.90 4.15
CA LEU A 181 16.11 3.03 3.22
C LEU A 181 15.15 2.04 2.53
N ALA A 182 14.23 1.42 3.27
CA ALA A 182 13.21 0.53 2.71
C ALA A 182 12.34 1.24 1.66
N PHE A 183 11.93 2.47 1.95
CA PHE A 183 11.18 3.32 1.02
C PHE A 183 11.99 3.60 -0.26
N ASP A 184 13.26 4.02 -0.11
CA ASP A 184 14.14 4.35 -1.22
C ASP A 184 14.39 3.12 -2.13
N LEU A 185 14.53 1.91 -1.56
CA LEU A 185 14.62 0.65 -2.29
C LEU A 185 13.36 0.37 -3.13
N GLY A 186 12.19 0.55 -2.53
CA GLY A 186 10.92 0.40 -3.23
C GLY A 186 10.75 1.41 -4.37
N LEU A 187 11.07 2.67 -4.12
CA LEU A 187 10.98 3.75 -5.11
C LEU A 187 11.92 3.51 -6.30
N ALA A 188 13.14 3.02 -6.05
CA ALA A 188 14.12 2.72 -7.09
C ALA A 188 13.75 1.50 -7.95
N SER A 189 12.92 0.60 -7.43
CA SER A 189 12.55 -0.65 -8.10
C SER A 189 11.52 -0.47 -9.23
N VAL A 190 10.84 0.66 -9.28
CA VAL A 190 9.80 0.97 -10.27
C VAL A 190 10.36 2.00 -11.27
N LYS A 191 10.40 1.61 -12.55
CA LYS A 191 10.89 2.46 -13.65
C LYS A 191 9.88 3.52 -14.08
#